data_12f09dfb5bdbfae5f2b1e27d721e6821
#
_entry.id   12f09dfb5bdbfae5f2b1e27d721e6821
#
_cell.length_a   1.000
_cell.length_b   1.000
_cell.length_c   1.000
_cell.angle_alpha   90.00
_cell.angle_beta   90.00
_cell.angle_gamma   90.00
#
_symmetry.space_group_name_H-M   'P 1'
#
loop_
_entity.id
_entity.type
_entity.pdbx_description
1 polymer ?
#
loop_
_entity_poly.entity_id
_entity_poly.type
_entity_poly.pdbx_seq_one_letter_code
_entity_poly.pdbx_strand_id
1 'polypeptide(L)'
;MAKTLKKWQGWLIFGGAMVIVFVLGLLCSSMLERRAEVVSIFNNRQTKMTDSIVSQNEKFAQDFPREYETWSMTEDTTFKSKYNSSQEQDVLAERPEMVILWAGYSFARGYNTPRGHRHCIEDLRKIMRTGSPGVDGQEDLQPGTCWTCKGPDVMRLMREKGTDKFYAAKWSDWGPEVMNTVGCSDCHDARTMKLRPARPALYEAWARVGKDVKKASHQEMRSLVCAQCHTEYYFEKENGNYLHFPQEKGMTCEAAEEYYDSIGFYDYIHPLSKTKILKAQHPGYEISLQGIHAQRGVSCADCHMPYISEGGVKYTDHHITSPLANINRTCQTCHRQDAETLRQNVYERQQKIYDFRTHVEKELSAAHIEAKFAWDKGATAAEMEPVLKDLRKGQWRWDYAVASHGAAFHAPQEVMRLLASAMEYAKDARLQIARVVARHGFTGQIPLPDISTKAKAQAYVGLDMPKLKGQKKQFLDTIVPKWIEIAKKNKRFITKPM
;
A
#
# COMPACT_ATOMS: atom_id res chain seq x y z
N MET A 1 11.85 -26.80 -67.75
CA MET A 1 12.48 -28.14 -67.70
C MET A 1 13.01 -28.35 -66.29
N ALA A 2 12.39 -29.16 -65.50
CA ALA A 2 12.89 -29.55 -64.18
C ALA A 2 14.08 -30.50 -64.40
N LYS A 3 15.28 -30.13 -63.94
CA LYS A 3 16.46 -31.03 -63.99
C LYS A 3 16.20 -32.17 -63.03
N THR A 4 16.05 -33.40 -63.54
CA THR A 4 15.96 -34.61 -62.72
C THR A 4 17.28 -34.84 -62.01
N LEU A 5 17.27 -34.85 -60.68
CA LEU A 5 18.43 -35.15 -59.82
C LEU A 5 18.93 -36.57 -60.14
N LYS A 6 20.23 -36.74 -60.31
CA LYS A 6 20.85 -38.05 -60.45
C LYS A 6 20.67 -38.84 -59.12
N LYS A 7 20.42 -40.15 -59.18
CA LYS A 7 20.18 -40.99 -57.96
C LYS A 7 21.20 -40.78 -56.83
N TRP A 8 22.49 -40.62 -57.14
CA TRP A 8 23.53 -40.39 -56.12
C TRP A 8 23.36 -38.98 -55.41
N GLN A 9 22.85 -37.97 -56.12
CA GLN A 9 22.56 -36.64 -55.52
C GLN A 9 21.40 -36.73 -54.55
N GLY A 10 20.40 -37.55 -54.84
CA GLY A 10 19.31 -37.87 -53.91
C GLY A 10 19.82 -38.51 -52.60
N TRP A 11 20.76 -39.46 -52.73
CA TRP A 11 21.35 -40.09 -51.52
C TRP A 11 22.21 -39.13 -50.74
N LEU A 12 22.97 -38.22 -51.36
CA LEU A 12 23.70 -37.18 -50.64
C LEU A 12 22.82 -36.18 -49.90
N ILE A 13 21.72 -35.75 -50.52
CA ILE A 13 20.73 -34.88 -49.86
C ILE A 13 20.08 -35.60 -48.68
N PHE A 14 19.68 -36.87 -48.85
CA PHE A 14 19.12 -37.69 -47.78
C PHE A 14 20.12 -37.89 -46.63
N GLY A 15 21.35 -38.20 -46.91
CA GLY A 15 22.42 -38.35 -45.89
C GLY A 15 22.70 -37.03 -45.17
N GLY A 16 22.75 -35.92 -45.88
CA GLY A 16 22.90 -34.59 -45.31
C GLY A 16 21.72 -34.19 -44.41
N ALA A 17 20.47 -34.48 -44.86
CA ALA A 17 19.28 -34.26 -44.04
C ALA A 17 19.28 -35.11 -42.77
N MET A 18 19.66 -36.37 -42.84
CA MET A 18 19.80 -37.25 -41.68
C MET A 18 20.83 -36.77 -40.66
N VAL A 19 21.98 -36.28 -41.13
CA VAL A 19 22.99 -35.66 -40.25
C VAL A 19 22.47 -34.43 -39.58
N ILE A 20 21.77 -33.56 -40.28
CA ILE A 20 21.14 -32.36 -39.71
C ILE A 20 20.13 -32.72 -38.63
N VAL A 21 19.22 -33.69 -38.93
CA VAL A 21 18.23 -34.15 -37.95
C VAL A 21 18.88 -34.77 -36.71
N PHE A 22 19.94 -35.56 -36.91
CA PHE A 22 20.70 -36.15 -35.82
C PHE A 22 21.39 -35.08 -34.93
N VAL A 23 22.04 -34.09 -35.55
CA VAL A 23 22.68 -32.98 -34.81
C VAL A 23 21.65 -32.15 -34.08
N LEU A 24 20.50 -31.84 -34.68
CA LEU A 24 19.39 -31.15 -34.03
C LEU A 24 18.83 -31.97 -32.84
N GLY A 25 18.71 -33.30 -33.00
CA GLY A 25 18.30 -34.19 -31.93
C GLY A 25 19.26 -34.17 -30.74
N LEU A 26 20.58 -34.21 -30.99
CA LEU A 26 21.60 -34.09 -29.95
C LEU A 26 21.56 -32.73 -29.24
N LEU A 27 21.38 -31.62 -29.99
CA LEU A 27 21.24 -30.29 -29.41
C LEU A 27 19.98 -30.19 -28.55
N CYS A 28 18.85 -30.72 -29.00
CA CYS A 28 17.62 -30.76 -28.21
C CYS A 28 17.77 -31.61 -26.95
N SER A 29 18.44 -32.79 -27.04
CA SER A 29 18.71 -33.63 -25.88
C SER A 29 19.58 -32.92 -24.87
N SER A 30 20.67 -32.28 -25.30
CA SER A 30 21.56 -31.51 -24.43
C SER A 30 20.84 -30.33 -23.75
N MET A 31 19.95 -29.65 -24.47
CA MET A 31 19.12 -28.57 -23.89
C MET A 31 18.13 -29.10 -22.83
N LEU A 32 17.52 -30.27 -23.09
CA LEU A 32 16.59 -30.89 -22.15
C LEU A 32 17.31 -31.39 -20.88
N GLU A 33 18.49 -31.97 -21.03
CA GLU A 33 19.32 -32.43 -19.89
C GLU A 33 19.77 -31.24 -19.04
N ARG A 34 20.31 -30.18 -19.65
CA ARG A 34 20.66 -28.94 -18.92
C ARG A 34 19.47 -28.33 -18.20
N ARG A 35 18.29 -28.33 -18.85
CA ARG A 35 17.07 -27.85 -18.21
C ARG A 35 16.65 -28.73 -17.03
N ALA A 36 16.73 -30.04 -17.16
CA ALA A 36 16.43 -30.98 -16.08
C ALA A 36 17.39 -30.85 -14.91
N GLU A 37 18.68 -30.66 -15.19
CA GLU A 37 19.72 -30.41 -14.17
C GLU A 37 19.46 -29.11 -13.40
N VAL A 38 19.20 -28.01 -14.10
CA VAL A 38 18.86 -26.72 -13.50
C VAL A 38 17.58 -26.83 -12.67
N VAL A 39 16.54 -27.48 -13.19
CA VAL A 39 15.29 -27.71 -12.46
C VAL A 39 15.52 -28.57 -11.21
N SER A 40 16.39 -29.59 -11.27
CA SER A 40 16.68 -30.45 -10.12
C SER A 40 17.42 -29.69 -9.01
N ILE A 41 18.37 -28.81 -9.38
CA ILE A 41 19.08 -27.95 -8.42
C ILE A 41 18.11 -27.03 -7.70
N PHE A 42 17.17 -26.39 -8.42
CA PHE A 42 16.23 -25.44 -7.83
C PHE A 42 15.02 -26.09 -7.15
N ASN A 43 14.67 -27.33 -7.50
CA ASN A 43 13.55 -28.04 -6.86
C ASN A 43 13.99 -28.94 -5.70
N ASN A 44 15.28 -29.14 -5.49
CA ASN A 44 15.78 -29.96 -4.40
C ASN A 44 15.85 -29.14 -3.10
N ARG A 45 14.69 -29.03 -2.41
CA ARG A 45 14.60 -28.34 -1.12
C ARG A 45 15.47 -29.08 -0.10
N GLN A 46 16.50 -28.39 0.38
CA GLN A 46 17.40 -28.94 1.40
C GLN A 46 16.82 -28.75 2.81
N THR A 47 15.97 -27.75 3.00
CA THR A 47 15.36 -27.43 4.28
C THR A 47 13.90 -27.80 4.30
N LYS A 48 13.51 -28.72 5.17
CA LYS A 48 12.11 -29.09 5.35
C LYS A 48 11.48 -28.20 6.39
N MET A 49 10.78 -27.16 5.96
CA MET A 49 9.99 -26.29 6.85
C MET A 49 8.84 -27.11 7.46
N THR A 50 8.80 -27.17 8.78
CA THR A 50 7.76 -27.89 9.53
C THR A 50 6.59 -27.00 9.90
N ASP A 51 6.80 -25.68 9.97
CA ASP A 51 5.78 -24.69 10.29
C ASP A 51 5.28 -23.99 9.03
N SER A 52 3.99 -23.61 9.02
CA SER A 52 3.38 -22.82 7.95
C SER A 52 3.80 -21.35 7.97
N ILE A 53 4.34 -20.88 9.10
CA ILE A 53 4.81 -19.51 9.32
C ILE A 53 6.24 -19.56 9.81
N VAL A 54 7.15 -18.98 9.02
CA VAL A 54 8.56 -18.79 9.37
C VAL A 54 8.84 -17.31 9.28
N SER A 55 9.13 -16.67 10.43
CA SER A 55 9.29 -15.21 10.51
C SER A 55 10.59 -14.74 9.84
N GLN A 56 11.65 -15.52 9.95
CA GLN A 56 12.98 -15.15 9.47
C GLN A 56 13.11 -15.49 7.98
N ASN A 57 13.09 -14.45 7.13
CA ASN A 57 13.11 -14.59 5.69
C ASN A 57 14.39 -15.24 5.16
N GLU A 58 15.51 -15.07 5.86
CA GLU A 58 16.82 -15.66 5.51
C GLU A 58 16.81 -17.19 5.45
N LYS A 59 15.88 -17.83 6.17
CA LYS A 59 15.75 -19.30 6.14
C LYS A 59 15.28 -19.84 4.78
N PHE A 60 14.71 -19.00 3.95
CA PHE A 60 14.28 -19.37 2.60
C PHE A 60 15.38 -19.23 1.56
N ALA A 61 16.48 -18.52 1.86
CA ALA A 61 17.54 -18.21 0.90
C ALA A 61 18.18 -19.44 0.28
N GLN A 62 18.34 -20.54 1.04
CA GLN A 62 18.95 -21.77 0.56
C GLN A 62 18.06 -22.52 -0.43
N ASP A 63 16.76 -22.59 -0.16
CA ASP A 63 15.81 -23.36 -0.98
C ASP A 63 15.24 -22.54 -2.16
N PHE A 64 15.27 -21.20 -2.05
CA PHE A 64 14.71 -20.25 -3.01
C PHE A 64 15.65 -19.06 -3.24
N PRO A 65 16.90 -19.32 -3.71
CA PRO A 65 17.93 -18.27 -3.77
C PRO A 65 17.56 -17.11 -4.70
N ARG A 66 16.94 -17.37 -5.83
CA ARG A 66 16.54 -16.34 -6.82
C ARG A 66 15.41 -15.46 -6.29
N GLU A 67 14.39 -16.09 -5.72
CA GLU A 67 13.27 -15.37 -5.13
C GLU A 67 13.72 -14.56 -3.91
N TYR A 68 14.62 -15.11 -3.09
CA TYR A 68 15.21 -14.41 -1.95
C TYR A 68 16.09 -13.23 -2.39
N GLU A 69 16.91 -13.40 -3.43
CA GLU A 69 17.74 -12.33 -4.00
C GLU A 69 16.86 -11.19 -4.51
N THR A 70 15.87 -11.49 -5.37
CA THR A 70 14.96 -10.47 -5.88
C THR A 70 14.09 -9.84 -4.79
N TRP A 71 13.65 -10.60 -3.78
CA TRP A 71 13.00 -10.03 -2.60
C TRP A 71 13.92 -9.07 -1.84
N SER A 72 15.20 -9.39 -1.69
CA SER A 72 16.19 -8.53 -1.02
C SER A 72 16.32 -7.18 -1.73
N MET A 73 16.15 -7.13 -3.05
CA MET A 73 16.19 -5.89 -3.84
C MET A 73 15.06 -4.92 -3.49
N THR A 74 14.02 -5.31 -2.72
CA THR A 74 13.05 -4.36 -2.18
C THR A 74 13.66 -3.38 -1.15
N GLU A 75 14.94 -3.55 -0.82
CA GLU A 75 15.77 -2.60 -0.07
C GLU A 75 16.27 -1.43 -0.94
N ASP A 76 16.31 -1.61 -2.27
CA ASP A 76 16.78 -0.58 -3.19
C ASP A 76 15.79 0.60 -3.24
N THR A 77 16.30 1.78 -2.87
CA THR A 77 15.57 3.05 -2.90
C THR A 77 15.98 3.97 -4.04
N THR A 78 16.68 3.46 -5.05
CA THR A 78 17.21 4.28 -6.16
C THR A 78 16.15 4.61 -7.20
N PHE A 79 15.10 3.80 -7.34
CA PHE A 79 14.05 4.03 -8.32
C PHE A 79 13.32 5.35 -8.07
N LYS A 80 13.21 6.15 -9.14
CA LYS A 80 12.44 7.39 -9.18
C LYS A 80 11.73 7.53 -10.52
N SER A 81 10.44 7.85 -10.48
CA SER A 81 9.66 8.30 -11.63
C SER A 81 9.14 9.71 -11.39
N LYS A 82 8.40 10.28 -12.35
CA LYS A 82 7.87 11.65 -12.21
C LYS A 82 6.99 11.84 -10.98
N TYR A 83 6.19 10.83 -10.61
CA TYR A 83 5.17 10.94 -9.54
C TYR A 83 5.31 9.93 -8.41
N ASN A 84 6.12 8.90 -8.59
CA ASN A 84 6.34 7.84 -7.61
C ASN A 84 7.83 7.55 -7.46
N SER A 85 8.21 7.14 -6.28
CA SER A 85 9.60 6.86 -5.95
C SER A 85 9.66 5.79 -4.87
N SER A 86 10.76 5.02 -4.83
CA SER A 86 11.15 4.23 -3.65
C SER A 86 12.03 5.04 -2.67
N GLN A 87 12.22 6.34 -2.94
CA GLN A 87 12.87 7.27 -2.01
C GLN A 87 11.86 7.81 -1.00
N GLU A 88 12.30 8.06 0.21
CA GLU A 88 11.48 8.75 1.20
C GLU A 88 11.24 10.20 0.79
N GLN A 89 9.97 10.58 0.65
CA GLN A 89 9.54 11.94 0.34
C GLN A 89 8.55 12.41 1.40
N ASP A 90 8.75 13.62 1.90
CA ASP A 90 7.82 14.26 2.84
C ASP A 90 6.64 14.87 2.07
N VAL A 91 5.54 14.11 1.99
CA VAL A 91 4.34 14.50 1.24
C VAL A 91 3.71 15.77 1.79
N LEU A 92 3.79 16.01 3.12
CA LEU A 92 3.25 17.23 3.73
C LEU A 92 4.08 18.48 3.38
N ALA A 93 5.36 18.33 3.03
CA ALA A 93 6.18 19.43 2.54
C ALA A 93 5.77 19.85 1.12
N GLU A 94 5.40 18.90 0.29
CA GLU A 94 4.91 19.17 -1.07
C GLU A 94 3.46 19.65 -1.09
N ARG A 95 2.66 19.22 -0.12
CA ARG A 95 1.20 19.41 -0.07
C ARG A 95 0.76 19.84 1.34
N PRO A 96 1.06 21.06 1.76
CA PRO A 96 0.79 21.55 3.12
C PRO A 96 -0.70 21.61 3.48
N GLU A 97 -1.60 21.69 2.49
CA GLU A 97 -3.06 21.58 2.67
C GLU A 97 -3.47 20.31 3.41
N MET A 98 -2.74 19.20 3.20
CA MET A 98 -3.02 17.93 3.88
C MET A 98 -2.84 18.01 5.40
N VAL A 99 -2.01 18.92 5.91
CA VAL A 99 -1.88 19.17 7.34
C VAL A 99 -3.21 19.69 7.91
N ILE A 100 -3.86 20.59 7.17
CA ILE A 100 -5.19 21.10 7.54
C ILE A 100 -6.23 20.00 7.48
N LEU A 101 -6.28 19.23 6.38
CA LEU A 101 -7.26 18.16 6.18
C LEU A 101 -7.18 17.07 7.25
N TRP A 102 -5.99 16.80 7.76
CA TRP A 102 -5.77 15.82 8.84
C TRP A 102 -5.53 16.45 10.22
N ALA A 103 -5.90 17.73 10.40
CA ALA A 103 -5.81 18.38 11.71
C ALA A 103 -6.60 17.58 12.77
N GLY A 104 -6.00 17.37 13.93
CA GLY A 104 -6.55 16.51 14.99
C GLY A 104 -6.27 15.02 14.83
N TYR A 105 -5.70 14.58 13.71
CA TYR A 105 -5.25 13.22 13.47
C TYR A 105 -3.73 13.14 13.37
N SER A 106 -3.15 12.01 13.76
CA SER A 106 -1.69 11.87 13.85
C SER A 106 -0.95 12.08 12.50
N PHE A 107 -1.64 11.92 11.39
CA PHE A 107 -1.09 12.13 10.04
C PHE A 107 -0.69 13.59 9.77
N ALA A 108 -1.29 14.57 10.43
CA ALA A 108 -0.85 15.97 10.34
C ALA A 108 0.59 16.21 10.86
N ARG A 109 1.12 15.28 11.67
CA ARG A 109 2.50 15.34 12.19
C ARG A 109 3.53 14.93 11.16
N GLY A 110 3.20 13.94 10.31
CA GLY A 110 4.11 13.40 9.29
C GLY A 110 3.44 12.36 8.41
N TYR A 111 3.66 12.50 7.11
CA TYR A 111 3.22 11.56 6.10
C TYR A 111 4.25 11.49 4.98
N ASN A 112 4.92 10.34 4.86
CA ASN A 112 6.00 10.11 3.91
C ASN A 112 5.59 9.02 2.93
N THR A 113 6.16 9.06 1.71
CA THR A 113 6.04 7.95 0.76
C THR A 113 6.74 6.70 1.30
N PRO A 114 6.19 5.49 1.08
CA PRO A 114 6.84 4.25 1.49
C PRO A 114 8.04 3.93 0.60
N ARG A 115 9.10 3.37 1.19
CA ARG A 115 10.34 3.00 0.49
C ARG A 115 10.34 1.59 -0.07
N GLY A 116 9.42 0.74 0.34
CA GLY A 116 9.31 -0.67 -0.03
C GLY A 116 9.22 -1.59 1.19
N HIS A 117 8.96 -2.87 0.94
CA HIS A 117 8.66 -3.84 2.00
C HIS A 117 9.80 -4.02 3.01
N ARG A 118 11.07 -3.97 2.58
CA ARG A 118 12.23 -4.09 3.46
C ARG A 118 12.34 -2.96 4.48
N HIS A 119 11.80 -1.79 4.17
CA HIS A 119 11.85 -0.61 5.04
C HIS A 119 10.62 -0.44 5.94
N CYS A 120 9.60 -1.28 5.81
CA CYS A 120 8.29 -1.06 6.41
C CYS A 120 8.30 -0.95 7.96
N ILE A 121 9.24 -1.60 8.64
CA ILE A 121 9.41 -1.52 10.10
C ILE A 121 10.14 -0.23 10.48
N GLU A 122 11.25 0.05 9.81
CA GLU A 122 12.03 1.26 10.05
C GLU A 122 11.21 2.52 9.80
N ASP A 123 10.51 2.59 8.66
CA ASP A 123 9.64 3.72 8.31
C ASP A 123 8.53 3.91 9.34
N LEU A 124 7.93 2.81 9.82
CA LEU A 124 6.90 2.89 10.86
C LEU A 124 7.45 3.44 12.19
N ARG A 125 8.69 3.11 12.56
CA ARG A 125 9.35 3.63 13.76
C ARG A 125 9.75 5.10 13.62
N LYS A 126 10.24 5.50 12.44
CA LYS A 126 10.73 6.85 12.16
C LYS A 126 9.62 7.89 11.99
N ILE A 127 8.50 7.51 11.40
CA ILE A 127 7.48 8.49 11.05
C ILE A 127 6.85 9.16 12.26
N MET A 128 6.57 10.46 12.16
CA MET A 128 6.05 11.26 13.27
C MET A 128 4.65 10.84 13.75
N ARG A 129 3.83 10.28 12.84
CA ARG A 129 2.45 9.86 13.16
C ARG A 129 2.33 8.73 14.17
N THR A 130 3.38 7.92 14.36
CA THR A 130 3.38 6.83 15.35
C THR A 130 3.74 7.29 16.76
N GLY A 131 4.13 8.56 16.91
CA GLY A 131 4.53 9.10 18.20
C GLY A 131 5.88 8.60 18.69
N SER A 132 6.12 8.75 19.97
CA SER A 132 7.38 8.41 20.64
C SER A 132 7.09 7.74 21.99
N PRO A 133 6.47 6.55 21.99
CA PRO A 133 6.04 5.89 23.22
C PRO A 133 7.23 5.58 24.14
N GLY A 134 7.00 5.70 25.44
CA GLY A 134 8.02 5.46 26.48
C GLY A 134 9.01 6.62 26.69
N VAL A 135 8.83 7.75 25.97
CA VAL A 135 9.61 8.99 26.19
C VAL A 135 8.75 9.97 26.98
N ASP A 136 9.27 10.47 28.11
CA ASP A 136 8.62 11.46 28.97
C ASP A 136 7.17 11.11 29.37
N GLY A 137 6.89 9.80 29.56
CA GLY A 137 5.54 9.30 29.85
C GLY A 137 4.55 9.42 28.71
N GLN A 138 4.99 9.71 27.48
CA GLN A 138 4.12 9.78 26.31
C GLN A 138 3.44 8.43 26.04
N GLU A 139 2.13 8.48 25.86
CA GLU A 139 1.33 7.31 25.49
C GLU A 139 1.50 6.94 24.01
N ASP A 140 1.17 5.69 23.67
CA ASP A 140 1.11 5.21 22.30
C ASP A 140 -0.01 5.94 21.54
N LEU A 141 0.32 6.52 20.37
CA LEU A 141 -0.67 7.14 19.47
C LEU A 141 -1.40 6.12 18.63
N GLN A 142 -0.85 4.93 18.52
CA GLN A 142 -1.37 3.86 17.66
C GLN A 142 -1.54 2.58 18.48
N PRO A 143 -2.57 1.76 18.19
CA PRO A 143 -2.72 0.45 18.79
C PRO A 143 -1.76 -0.57 18.19
N GLY A 144 -1.63 -1.73 18.81
CA GLY A 144 -0.88 -2.87 18.31
C GLY A 144 -1.29 -3.31 16.90
N THR A 145 -2.55 -3.08 16.56
CA THR A 145 -3.13 -3.33 15.23
C THR A 145 -2.35 -2.70 14.08
N CYS A 146 -1.70 -1.55 14.28
CA CYS A 146 -0.87 -0.91 13.24
C CYS A 146 0.30 -1.76 12.75
N TRP A 147 0.72 -2.77 13.50
CA TRP A 147 1.75 -3.71 13.07
C TRP A 147 1.26 -4.76 12.08
N THR A 148 -0.05 -4.94 11.90
CA THR A 148 -0.64 -6.05 11.14
C THR A 148 0.00 -6.24 9.75
N CYS A 149 0.37 -5.17 9.06
CA CYS A 149 0.92 -5.20 7.71
C CYS A 149 2.45 -5.10 7.66
N LYS A 150 3.20 -5.50 8.72
CA LYS A 150 4.64 -5.20 8.84
C LYS A 150 5.58 -6.41 8.79
N GLY A 151 5.05 -7.61 8.68
CA GLY A 151 5.89 -8.80 8.49
C GLY A 151 5.32 -10.07 9.09
N PRO A 152 6.00 -11.20 8.94
CA PRO A 152 5.51 -12.52 9.34
C PRO A 152 5.53 -12.73 10.87
N ASP A 153 6.26 -11.91 11.64
CA ASP A 153 6.21 -11.91 13.11
C ASP A 153 4.80 -11.67 13.64
N VAL A 154 4.00 -10.90 12.92
CA VAL A 154 2.60 -10.63 13.28
C VAL A 154 1.81 -11.92 13.40
N MET A 155 1.95 -12.82 12.42
CA MET A 155 1.24 -14.10 12.46
C MET A 155 1.75 -15.03 13.55
N ARG A 156 3.04 -14.98 13.86
CA ARG A 156 3.62 -15.67 15.01
C ARG A 156 2.97 -15.17 16.30
N LEU A 157 2.89 -13.85 16.47
CA LEU A 157 2.29 -13.22 17.67
C LEU A 157 0.79 -13.52 17.79
N MET A 158 0.03 -13.41 16.69
CA MET A 158 -1.40 -13.75 16.70
C MET A 158 -1.63 -15.21 17.08
N ARG A 159 -0.77 -16.13 16.63
CA ARG A 159 -0.85 -17.55 17.00
C ARG A 159 -0.45 -17.80 18.47
N GLU A 160 0.60 -17.12 18.96
CA GLU A 160 1.10 -17.28 20.33
C GLU A 160 0.20 -16.61 21.38
N LYS A 161 -0.39 -15.47 21.06
CA LYS A 161 -1.13 -14.62 22.01
C LYS A 161 -2.64 -14.60 21.80
N GLY A 162 -3.11 -14.97 20.61
CA GLY A 162 -4.48 -14.76 20.14
C GLY A 162 -4.61 -13.44 19.35
N THR A 163 -5.44 -13.46 18.31
CA THR A 163 -5.68 -12.31 17.43
C THR A 163 -6.22 -11.10 18.21
N ASP A 164 -7.21 -11.32 19.08
CA ASP A 164 -7.82 -10.26 19.90
C ASP A 164 -6.79 -9.57 20.79
N LYS A 165 -5.93 -10.35 21.48
CA LYS A 165 -4.89 -9.80 22.35
C LYS A 165 -3.81 -9.08 21.55
N PHE A 166 -3.51 -9.54 20.33
CA PHE A 166 -2.59 -8.84 19.43
C PHE A 166 -3.11 -7.44 19.10
N TYR A 167 -4.38 -7.33 18.72
CA TYR A 167 -4.98 -6.05 18.36
C TYR A 167 -5.16 -5.12 19.56
N ALA A 168 -5.58 -5.64 20.71
CA ALA A 168 -5.83 -4.85 21.93
C ALA A 168 -4.55 -4.34 22.62
N ALA A 169 -3.37 -4.86 22.25
CA ALA A 169 -2.11 -4.44 22.84
C ALA A 169 -1.72 -3.02 22.40
N LYS A 170 -0.81 -2.41 23.13
CA LYS A 170 -0.18 -1.14 22.74
C LYS A 170 0.79 -1.36 21.57
N TRP A 171 0.98 -0.34 20.76
CA TRP A 171 1.96 -0.40 19.68
C TRP A 171 3.39 -0.70 20.19
N SER A 172 3.77 -0.12 21.32
CA SER A 172 5.08 -0.33 21.95
C SER A 172 5.31 -1.76 22.43
N ASP A 173 4.26 -2.53 22.78
CA ASP A 173 4.38 -3.91 23.25
C ASP A 173 4.97 -4.83 22.15
N TRP A 174 4.65 -4.56 20.91
CA TRP A 174 5.14 -5.31 19.75
C TRP A 174 6.45 -4.77 19.19
N GLY A 175 6.92 -3.60 19.64
CA GLY A 175 8.16 -3.00 19.19
C GLY A 175 9.39 -3.93 19.23
N PRO A 176 9.65 -4.69 20.33
CA PRO A 176 10.72 -5.67 20.41
C PRO A 176 10.41 -7.02 19.74
N GLU A 177 9.19 -7.27 19.33
CA GLU A 177 8.74 -8.55 18.80
C GLU A 177 8.65 -8.57 17.25
N VAL A 178 8.36 -7.41 16.61
CA VAL A 178 8.25 -7.30 15.15
C VAL A 178 9.56 -6.77 14.59
N MET A 179 10.38 -7.69 14.05
CA MET A 179 11.73 -7.43 13.58
C MET A 179 11.95 -7.86 12.13
N ASN A 180 11.16 -8.80 11.63
CA ASN A 180 11.28 -9.32 10.27
C ASN A 180 10.26 -8.62 9.38
N THR A 181 10.76 -7.96 8.32
CA THR A 181 9.93 -7.19 7.39
C THR A 181 9.07 -8.11 6.53
N VAL A 182 8.08 -7.54 5.83
CA VAL A 182 7.21 -8.28 4.92
C VAL A 182 8.02 -9.20 4.00
N GLY A 183 7.66 -10.49 3.98
CA GLY A 183 8.43 -11.50 3.25
C GLY A 183 7.67 -12.79 2.98
N CYS A 184 8.41 -13.89 2.86
CA CYS A 184 7.93 -15.15 2.32
C CYS A 184 6.62 -15.65 2.96
N SER A 185 6.59 -15.75 4.30
CA SER A 185 5.43 -16.30 5.01
C SER A 185 4.22 -15.38 5.09
N ASP A 186 4.32 -14.11 4.65
CA ASP A 186 3.16 -13.23 4.51
C ASP A 186 2.28 -13.63 3.32
N CYS A 187 2.89 -14.24 2.28
CA CYS A 187 2.22 -14.60 1.04
C CYS A 187 2.18 -16.11 0.78
N HIS A 188 3.07 -16.90 1.42
CA HIS A 188 3.21 -18.32 1.20
C HIS A 188 3.05 -19.14 2.49
N ASP A 189 2.49 -20.32 2.38
CA ASP A 189 2.65 -21.36 3.42
C ASP A 189 4.07 -21.90 3.34
N ALA A 190 4.89 -21.69 4.37
CA ALA A 190 6.31 -22.03 4.34
C ALA A 190 6.60 -23.53 4.09
N ARG A 191 5.67 -24.42 4.43
CA ARG A 191 5.82 -25.89 4.21
C ARG A 191 5.66 -26.27 2.75
N THR A 192 4.76 -25.59 2.04
CA THR A 192 4.32 -25.99 0.69
C THR A 192 4.63 -24.95 -0.38
N MET A 193 4.95 -23.73 0.02
CA MET A 193 5.09 -22.53 -0.81
C MET A 193 3.84 -22.18 -1.64
N LYS A 194 2.69 -22.78 -1.33
CA LYS A 194 1.42 -22.36 -1.92
C LYS A 194 1.07 -20.94 -1.47
N LEU A 195 0.59 -20.14 -2.40
CA LEU A 195 0.08 -18.80 -2.09
C LEU A 195 -1.10 -18.88 -1.11
N ARG A 196 -1.06 -18.06 -0.10
CA ARG A 196 -2.14 -17.83 0.84
C ARG A 196 -2.00 -16.45 1.51
N PRO A 197 -3.06 -15.69 1.69
CA PRO A 197 -3.03 -14.58 2.63
C PRO A 197 -2.75 -15.08 4.04
N ALA A 198 -1.93 -14.35 4.78
CA ALA A 198 -1.60 -14.74 6.15
C ALA A 198 -2.53 -14.08 7.20
N ARG A 199 -3.18 -12.96 6.86
CA ARG A 199 -3.94 -12.13 7.82
C ARG A 199 -5.38 -12.61 7.97
N PRO A 200 -5.88 -12.86 9.22
CA PRO A 200 -7.25 -13.31 9.47
C PRO A 200 -8.30 -12.36 8.91
N ALA A 201 -8.11 -11.05 9.03
CA ALA A 201 -9.08 -10.03 8.64
C ALA A 201 -9.59 -10.17 7.18
N LEU A 202 -8.74 -10.62 6.24
CA LEU A 202 -9.20 -10.87 4.86
C LEU A 202 -10.15 -12.06 4.77
N TYR A 203 -9.87 -13.15 5.49
CA TYR A 203 -10.75 -14.32 5.52
C TYR A 203 -12.10 -13.98 6.15
N GLU A 204 -12.08 -13.21 7.22
CA GLU A 204 -13.28 -12.74 7.93
C GLU A 204 -14.12 -11.83 7.05
N ALA A 205 -13.49 -10.85 6.37
CA ALA A 205 -14.17 -9.94 5.45
C ALA A 205 -14.86 -10.72 4.31
N TRP A 206 -14.17 -11.67 3.72
CA TRP A 206 -14.73 -12.48 2.64
C TRP A 206 -15.86 -13.39 3.13
N ALA A 207 -15.72 -13.99 4.33
CA ALA A 207 -16.78 -14.80 4.92
C ALA A 207 -18.06 -13.99 5.18
N ARG A 208 -17.94 -12.72 5.64
CA ARG A 208 -19.09 -11.83 5.86
C ARG A 208 -19.88 -11.53 4.58
N VAL A 209 -19.24 -11.56 3.42
CA VAL A 209 -19.90 -11.42 2.11
C VAL A 209 -20.16 -12.75 1.40
N GLY A 210 -20.12 -13.85 2.13
CA GLY A 210 -20.44 -15.21 1.62
C GLY A 210 -19.39 -15.80 0.68
N LYS A 211 -18.16 -15.30 0.70
CA LYS A 211 -17.03 -15.79 -0.11
C LYS A 211 -16.03 -16.58 0.75
N ASP A 212 -15.31 -17.49 0.12
CA ASP A 212 -14.24 -18.25 0.76
C ASP A 212 -12.92 -18.03 0.03
N VAL A 213 -11.97 -17.37 0.69
CA VAL A 213 -10.61 -17.11 0.16
C VAL A 213 -9.92 -18.41 -0.31
N LYS A 214 -10.18 -19.54 0.36
CA LYS A 214 -9.57 -20.84 0.01
C LYS A 214 -10.05 -21.40 -1.34
N LYS A 215 -11.17 -20.89 -1.85
CA LYS A 215 -11.75 -21.27 -3.16
C LYS A 215 -11.31 -20.33 -4.28
N ALA A 216 -10.54 -19.28 -3.97
CA ALA A 216 -10.03 -18.37 -4.97
C ALA A 216 -9.14 -19.11 -5.98
N SER A 217 -9.28 -18.77 -7.26
CA SER A 217 -8.40 -19.26 -8.31
C SER A 217 -6.94 -18.82 -8.06
N HIS A 218 -5.97 -19.47 -8.70
CA HIS A 218 -4.57 -19.06 -8.58
C HIS A 218 -4.38 -17.61 -9.02
N GLN A 219 -5.08 -17.14 -10.07
CA GLN A 219 -5.00 -15.77 -10.56
C GLN A 219 -5.57 -14.76 -9.55
N GLU A 220 -6.71 -15.04 -8.93
CA GLU A 220 -7.25 -14.21 -7.84
C GLU A 220 -6.30 -14.18 -6.64
N MET A 221 -5.74 -15.34 -6.27
CA MET A 221 -4.81 -15.44 -5.15
C MET A 221 -3.58 -14.54 -5.34
N ARG A 222 -3.10 -14.32 -6.58
CA ARG A 222 -2.02 -13.40 -6.93
C ARG A 222 -2.36 -11.92 -6.68
N SER A 223 -3.64 -11.61 -6.41
CA SER A 223 -4.07 -10.29 -5.90
C SER A 223 -4.40 -10.34 -4.41
N LEU A 224 -5.02 -11.42 -3.91
CA LEU A 224 -5.47 -11.51 -2.52
C LEU A 224 -4.33 -11.51 -1.50
N VAL A 225 -3.16 -12.06 -1.84
CA VAL A 225 -1.97 -11.96 -0.99
C VAL A 225 -1.47 -10.52 -0.82
N CYS A 226 -1.85 -9.60 -1.72
CA CYS A 226 -1.60 -8.17 -1.59
C CYS A 226 -2.75 -7.48 -0.85
N ALA A 227 -4.00 -7.84 -1.19
CA ALA A 227 -5.22 -7.27 -0.63
C ALA A 227 -5.34 -7.43 0.89
N GLN A 228 -4.70 -8.43 1.50
CA GLN A 228 -4.68 -8.58 2.96
C GLN A 228 -4.07 -7.39 3.73
N CYS A 229 -3.32 -6.52 3.02
CA CYS A 229 -2.69 -5.31 3.58
C CYS A 229 -2.98 -4.06 2.74
N HIS A 230 -3.19 -4.22 1.42
CA HIS A 230 -3.49 -3.13 0.50
C HIS A 230 -4.99 -3.02 0.25
N THR A 231 -5.74 -2.76 1.31
CA THR A 231 -7.22 -2.67 1.35
C THR A 231 -7.65 -1.60 2.34
N GLU A 232 -8.89 -1.12 2.21
CA GLU A 232 -9.47 -0.22 3.19
C GLU A 232 -9.78 -0.97 4.49
N TYR A 233 -9.54 -0.29 5.61
CA TYR A 233 -9.76 -0.88 6.93
C TYR A 233 -10.02 0.20 8.00
N TYR A 234 -10.56 -0.24 9.13
CA TYR A 234 -10.64 0.57 10.33
C TYR A 234 -10.38 -0.29 11.57
N PHE A 235 -10.23 0.37 12.71
CA PHE A 235 -10.08 -0.29 14.00
C PHE A 235 -11.38 -0.17 14.79
N GLU A 236 -11.97 -1.30 15.15
CA GLU A 236 -13.13 -1.37 16.05
C GLU A 236 -12.67 -1.03 17.47
N LYS A 237 -12.69 0.25 17.84
CA LYS A 237 -12.17 0.75 19.13
C LYS A 237 -12.83 0.08 20.33
N GLU A 238 -14.12 -0.15 20.27
CA GLU A 238 -14.90 -0.79 21.31
C GLU A 238 -14.60 -2.29 21.45
N ASN A 239 -14.05 -2.90 20.41
CA ASN A 239 -13.62 -4.30 20.35
C ASN A 239 -12.09 -4.40 20.40
N GLY A 240 -11.41 -3.63 21.26
CA GLY A 240 -9.96 -3.72 21.42
C GLY A 240 -9.16 -3.34 20.19
N ASN A 241 -9.62 -2.38 19.39
CA ASN A 241 -9.02 -1.97 18.13
C ASN A 241 -8.90 -3.12 17.11
N TYR A 242 -9.89 -4.03 17.07
CA TYR A 242 -9.91 -5.13 16.12
C TYR A 242 -9.87 -4.62 14.68
N LEU A 243 -9.06 -5.26 13.83
CA LEU A 243 -8.93 -4.86 12.43
C LEU A 243 -10.13 -5.35 11.63
N HIS A 244 -10.84 -4.43 11.00
CA HIS A 244 -12.00 -4.73 10.19
C HIS A 244 -11.89 -4.12 8.78
N PHE A 245 -12.30 -4.87 7.75
CA PHE A 245 -12.40 -4.40 6.37
C PHE A 245 -13.87 -4.11 6.05
N PRO A 246 -14.26 -2.85 5.74
CA PRO A 246 -15.65 -2.41 5.57
C PRO A 246 -16.21 -2.78 4.18
N GLN A 247 -16.26 -4.08 3.85
CA GLN A 247 -16.58 -4.58 2.51
C GLN A 247 -17.99 -5.15 2.39
N GLU A 248 -18.78 -5.14 3.47
CA GLU A 248 -20.12 -5.75 3.56
C GLU A 248 -21.12 -5.16 2.56
N LYS A 249 -20.95 -3.89 2.21
CA LYS A 249 -21.82 -3.20 1.23
C LYS A 249 -21.20 -3.11 -0.17
N GLY A 250 -19.96 -3.56 -0.35
CA GLY A 250 -19.25 -3.58 -1.63
C GLY A 250 -17.84 -2.99 -1.57
N MET A 251 -17.20 -2.94 -2.74
CA MET A 251 -15.79 -2.57 -2.91
C MET A 251 -15.65 -1.17 -3.58
N THR A 252 -16.54 -0.23 -3.27
CA THR A 252 -16.47 1.14 -3.78
C THR A 252 -16.34 2.15 -2.66
N CYS A 253 -15.92 3.36 -2.99
CA CYS A 253 -15.83 4.47 -2.05
C CYS A 253 -17.15 4.73 -1.34
N GLU A 254 -18.27 4.74 -2.10
CA GLU A 254 -19.60 4.97 -1.60
C GLU A 254 -20.11 3.81 -0.72
N ALA A 255 -19.81 2.58 -1.09
CA ALA A 255 -20.18 1.40 -0.30
C ALA A 255 -19.49 1.40 1.08
N ALA A 256 -18.21 1.78 1.14
CA ALA A 256 -17.50 1.93 2.39
C ALA A 256 -18.06 3.10 3.24
N GLU A 257 -18.40 4.25 2.60
CA GLU A 257 -19.06 5.37 3.29
C GLU A 257 -20.40 4.95 3.89
N GLU A 258 -21.24 4.26 3.10
CA GLU A 258 -22.53 3.76 3.57
C GLU A 258 -22.39 2.78 4.73
N TYR A 259 -21.36 1.91 4.68
CA TYR A 259 -21.04 1.03 5.80
C TYR A 259 -20.69 1.84 7.05
N TYR A 260 -19.76 2.77 6.97
CA TYR A 260 -19.35 3.61 8.10
C TYR A 260 -20.48 4.46 8.66
N ASP A 261 -21.31 5.02 7.79
CA ASP A 261 -22.48 5.80 8.22
C ASP A 261 -23.50 4.92 8.93
N SER A 262 -23.71 3.67 8.47
CA SER A 262 -24.65 2.72 9.08
C SER A 262 -24.29 2.34 10.53
N ILE A 263 -23.01 2.38 10.88
CA ILE A 263 -22.49 2.08 12.24
C ILE A 263 -22.09 3.35 13.01
N GLY A 264 -22.32 4.54 12.44
CA GLY A 264 -21.97 5.83 13.07
C GLY A 264 -20.47 6.05 13.27
N PHE A 265 -19.62 5.35 12.50
CA PHE A 265 -18.16 5.38 12.66
C PHE A 265 -17.55 6.70 12.17
N TYR A 266 -16.50 7.13 12.84
CA TYR A 266 -15.56 8.17 12.41
C TYR A 266 -14.19 7.95 13.05
N ASP A 267 -13.14 8.34 12.37
CA ASP A 267 -11.76 8.21 12.90
C ASP A 267 -11.46 9.28 13.95
N TYR A 268 -11.83 10.54 13.66
CA TYR A 268 -11.56 11.69 14.53
C TYR A 268 -12.55 12.83 14.28
N ILE A 269 -12.57 13.80 15.21
CA ILE A 269 -13.27 15.06 15.06
C ILE A 269 -12.29 16.13 14.65
N HIS A 270 -12.53 16.78 13.52
CA HIS A 270 -11.68 17.84 13.00
C HIS A 270 -11.71 19.09 13.91
N PRO A 271 -10.56 19.58 14.43
CA PRO A 271 -10.55 20.63 15.45
C PRO A 271 -11.06 21.98 14.92
N LEU A 272 -10.90 22.29 13.65
CA LEU A 272 -11.35 23.55 13.06
C LEU A 272 -12.84 23.51 12.73
N SER A 273 -13.28 22.55 11.94
CA SER A 273 -14.66 22.46 11.46
C SER A 273 -15.63 21.74 12.40
N LYS A 274 -15.12 20.97 13.37
CA LYS A 274 -15.86 20.04 14.24
C LYS A 274 -16.55 18.88 13.49
N THR A 275 -16.12 18.64 12.25
CA THR A 275 -16.64 17.53 11.44
C THR A 275 -16.15 16.18 11.94
N LYS A 276 -17.04 15.18 12.00
CA LYS A 276 -16.67 13.77 12.21
C LYS A 276 -16.08 13.20 10.92
N ILE A 277 -14.76 13.07 10.85
CA ILE A 277 -14.02 12.70 9.63
C ILE A 277 -13.79 11.21 9.56
N LEU A 278 -13.93 10.67 8.35
CA LEU A 278 -13.42 9.38 7.93
C LEU A 278 -12.02 9.54 7.33
N LYS A 279 -11.10 8.67 7.70
CA LYS A 279 -9.75 8.60 7.14
C LYS A 279 -9.61 7.33 6.30
N ALA A 280 -9.51 7.47 4.98
CA ALA A 280 -9.19 6.32 4.14
C ALA A 280 -7.78 5.81 4.43
N GLN A 281 -7.66 4.54 4.73
CA GLN A 281 -6.38 3.98 5.16
C GLN A 281 -5.53 3.51 3.98
N HIS A 282 -6.01 2.54 3.20
CA HIS A 282 -5.23 2.00 2.09
C HIS A 282 -6.07 1.30 1.01
N PRO A 283 -7.08 1.94 0.38
CA PRO A 283 -8.05 1.32 -0.53
C PRO A 283 -7.43 0.92 -1.89
N GLY A 284 -6.23 0.31 -1.87
CA GLY A 284 -5.50 -0.02 -3.09
C GLY A 284 -6.15 -1.14 -3.89
N TYR A 285 -6.64 -2.17 -3.21
CA TYR A 285 -7.31 -3.30 -3.83
C TYR A 285 -8.67 -2.87 -4.42
N GLU A 286 -9.48 -2.17 -3.63
CA GLU A 286 -10.81 -1.67 -4.03
C GLU A 286 -10.72 -0.76 -5.25
N ILE A 287 -9.80 0.21 -5.25
CA ILE A 287 -9.59 1.09 -6.41
C ILE A 287 -9.10 0.28 -7.61
N SER A 288 -8.19 -0.67 -7.43
CA SER A 288 -7.68 -1.46 -8.55
C SER A 288 -8.77 -2.24 -9.27
N LEU A 289 -9.79 -2.73 -8.54
CA LEU A 289 -10.94 -3.43 -9.10
C LEU A 289 -11.81 -2.57 -10.04
N GLN A 290 -11.76 -1.24 -9.88
CA GLN A 290 -12.46 -0.29 -10.76
C GLN A 290 -11.69 -0.01 -12.05
N GLY A 291 -10.45 -0.50 -12.17
CA GLY A 291 -9.58 -0.26 -13.31
C GLY A 291 -9.67 -1.33 -14.39
N ILE A 292 -9.36 -0.93 -15.62
CA ILE A 292 -9.45 -1.79 -16.81
C ILE A 292 -8.58 -3.05 -16.71
N HIS A 293 -7.42 -2.99 -16.06
CA HIS A 293 -6.52 -4.14 -15.95
C HIS A 293 -7.15 -5.24 -15.08
N ALA A 294 -7.67 -4.89 -13.90
CA ALA A 294 -8.35 -5.86 -13.04
C ALA A 294 -9.62 -6.42 -13.71
N GLN A 295 -10.42 -5.58 -14.39
CA GLN A 295 -11.59 -6.01 -15.16
C GLN A 295 -11.25 -6.97 -16.31
N ARG A 296 -10.00 -6.97 -16.79
CA ARG A 296 -9.47 -7.91 -17.78
C ARG A 296 -8.74 -9.12 -17.15
N GLY A 297 -8.84 -9.29 -15.84
CA GLY A 297 -8.27 -10.43 -15.14
C GLY A 297 -6.77 -10.32 -14.84
N VAL A 298 -6.18 -9.12 -14.97
CA VAL A 298 -4.77 -8.88 -14.60
C VAL A 298 -4.67 -8.77 -13.09
N SER A 299 -3.80 -9.57 -12.48
CA SER A 299 -3.54 -9.54 -11.04
C SER A 299 -2.48 -8.49 -10.66
N CYS A 300 -2.42 -8.16 -9.37
CA CYS A 300 -1.37 -7.28 -8.84
C CYS A 300 0.03 -7.79 -9.16
N ALA A 301 0.25 -9.09 -9.00
CA ALA A 301 1.54 -9.72 -9.24
C ALA A 301 1.95 -9.76 -10.73
N ASP A 302 1.02 -9.68 -11.68
CA ASP A 302 1.37 -9.65 -13.11
C ASP A 302 2.17 -8.39 -13.46
N CYS A 303 1.94 -7.28 -12.76
CA CYS A 303 2.64 -6.02 -12.97
C CYS A 303 3.75 -5.79 -11.95
N HIS A 304 3.51 -6.06 -10.65
CA HIS A 304 4.46 -5.76 -9.58
C HIS A 304 5.46 -6.88 -9.28
N MET A 305 5.22 -8.08 -9.83
CA MET A 305 6.05 -9.28 -9.68
C MET A 305 6.10 -10.03 -11.02
N PRO A 306 6.67 -9.43 -12.08
CA PRO A 306 6.68 -10.04 -13.40
C PRO A 306 7.49 -11.32 -13.41
N TYR A 307 7.23 -12.18 -14.40
CA TYR A 307 8.02 -13.37 -14.58
C TYR A 307 9.41 -13.06 -15.15
N ILE A 308 10.41 -13.72 -14.60
CA ILE A 308 11.78 -13.79 -15.14
C ILE A 308 12.02 -15.19 -15.66
N SER A 309 12.74 -15.30 -16.79
CA SER A 309 13.22 -16.57 -17.32
C SER A 309 14.74 -16.53 -17.37
N GLU A 310 15.39 -17.46 -16.67
CA GLU A 310 16.83 -17.55 -16.58
C GLU A 310 17.26 -19.02 -16.62
N GLY A 311 18.18 -19.36 -17.51
CA GLY A 311 18.61 -20.74 -17.70
C GLY A 311 17.48 -21.70 -18.07
N GLY A 312 16.42 -21.22 -18.76
CA GLY A 312 15.23 -22.03 -19.09
C GLY A 312 14.23 -22.23 -17.93
N VAL A 313 14.52 -21.71 -16.75
CA VAL A 313 13.63 -21.75 -15.58
C VAL A 313 12.89 -20.42 -15.45
N LYS A 314 11.56 -20.51 -15.34
CA LYS A 314 10.67 -19.35 -15.14
C LYS A 314 10.34 -19.23 -13.66
N TYR A 315 10.59 -18.05 -13.08
CA TYR A 315 10.24 -17.73 -11.70
C TYR A 315 9.64 -16.31 -11.62
N THR A 316 9.03 -15.98 -10.49
CA THR A 316 8.43 -14.67 -10.27
C THR A 316 9.47 -13.72 -9.64
N ASP A 317 9.61 -12.53 -10.20
CA ASP A 317 10.43 -11.47 -9.62
C ASP A 317 9.82 -10.98 -8.31
N HIS A 318 10.53 -11.16 -7.19
CA HIS A 318 10.07 -10.73 -5.87
C HIS A 318 10.58 -9.32 -5.50
N HIS A 319 11.23 -8.61 -6.42
CA HIS A 319 11.50 -7.18 -6.29
C HIS A 319 10.20 -6.39 -6.51
N ILE A 320 9.33 -6.40 -5.49
CA ILE A 320 8.04 -5.71 -5.54
C ILE A 320 8.27 -4.21 -5.58
N THR A 321 8.18 -3.64 -6.77
CA THR A 321 8.44 -2.23 -7.05
C THR A 321 7.44 -1.68 -8.07
N SER A 322 7.60 -0.41 -8.48
CA SER A 322 6.81 0.18 -9.54
C SER A 322 7.03 -0.55 -10.87
N PRO A 323 5.97 -0.92 -11.61
CA PRO A 323 6.09 -1.52 -12.94
C PRO A 323 6.86 -0.65 -13.94
N LEU A 324 6.95 0.67 -13.71
CA LEU A 324 7.75 1.59 -14.53
C LEU A 324 9.26 1.34 -14.44
N ALA A 325 9.73 0.61 -13.44
CA ALA A 325 11.12 0.16 -13.36
C ALA A 325 11.44 -0.95 -14.38
N ASN A 326 10.41 -1.72 -14.80
CA ASN A 326 10.58 -2.91 -15.64
C ASN A 326 9.52 -2.98 -16.75
N ILE A 327 9.31 -1.89 -17.52
CA ILE A 327 8.26 -1.78 -18.54
C ILE A 327 8.29 -2.94 -19.54
N ASN A 328 9.49 -3.40 -19.92
CA ASN A 328 9.69 -4.52 -20.83
C ASN A 328 9.18 -5.86 -20.31
N ARG A 329 9.21 -6.09 -19.00
CA ARG A 329 8.74 -7.33 -18.37
C ARG A 329 7.31 -7.22 -17.85
N THR A 330 6.79 -6.01 -17.71
CA THR A 330 5.45 -5.73 -17.21
C THR A 330 4.51 -5.31 -18.35
N CYS A 331 4.58 -4.08 -18.80
CA CYS A 331 3.65 -3.51 -19.77
C CYS A 331 3.77 -4.20 -21.14
N GLN A 332 5.00 -4.41 -21.64
CA GLN A 332 5.24 -4.95 -22.99
C GLN A 332 4.97 -6.45 -23.12
N THR A 333 4.60 -7.13 -22.05
CA THR A 333 4.05 -8.50 -22.15
C THR A 333 2.69 -8.53 -22.85
N CYS A 334 1.93 -7.42 -22.80
CA CYS A 334 0.62 -7.26 -23.42
C CYS A 334 0.57 -6.10 -24.43
N HIS A 335 1.29 -4.99 -24.16
CA HIS A 335 1.32 -3.79 -24.98
C HIS A 335 2.50 -3.80 -25.96
N ARG A 336 2.26 -3.41 -27.22
CA ARG A 336 3.27 -3.44 -28.29
C ARG A 336 3.99 -2.10 -28.50
N GLN A 337 3.56 -1.04 -27.82
CA GLN A 337 4.23 0.26 -27.89
C GLN A 337 5.63 0.16 -27.27
N ASP A 338 6.52 1.06 -27.66
CA ASP A 338 7.82 1.21 -27.04
C ASP A 338 7.70 1.68 -25.59
N ALA A 339 8.76 1.45 -24.81
CA ALA A 339 8.76 1.70 -23.36
C ALA A 339 8.55 3.18 -23.00
N GLU A 340 9.06 4.11 -23.86
CA GLU A 340 8.91 5.54 -23.60
C GLU A 340 7.47 5.99 -23.85
N THR A 341 6.84 5.56 -24.93
CA THR A 341 5.43 5.81 -25.21
C THR A 341 4.55 5.32 -24.06
N LEU A 342 4.79 4.12 -23.55
CA LEU A 342 4.04 3.57 -22.41
C LEU A 342 4.25 4.39 -21.14
N ARG A 343 5.48 4.83 -20.87
CA ARG A 343 5.81 5.68 -19.72
C ARG A 343 5.10 7.02 -19.81
N GLN A 344 5.12 7.67 -20.95
CA GLN A 344 4.45 8.96 -21.17
C GLN A 344 2.92 8.82 -21.00
N ASN A 345 2.32 7.75 -21.50
CA ASN A 345 0.90 7.47 -21.30
C ASN A 345 0.53 7.36 -19.80
N VAL A 346 1.43 6.80 -18.97
CA VAL A 346 1.23 6.78 -17.50
C VAL A 346 1.34 8.18 -16.94
N TYR A 347 2.37 8.93 -17.29
CA TYR A 347 2.62 10.28 -16.78
C TYR A 347 1.49 11.26 -17.13
N GLU A 348 0.94 11.20 -18.33
CA GLU A 348 -0.18 12.06 -18.74
C GLU A 348 -1.43 11.84 -17.89
N ARG A 349 -1.75 10.57 -17.57
CA ARG A 349 -2.88 10.25 -16.68
C ARG A 349 -2.64 10.74 -15.27
N GLN A 350 -1.45 10.50 -14.75
CA GLN A 350 -1.06 10.94 -13.41
C GLN A 350 -1.06 12.47 -13.32
N GLN A 351 -0.55 13.18 -14.33
CA GLN A 351 -0.50 14.65 -14.35
C GLN A 351 -1.90 15.26 -14.17
N LYS A 352 -2.88 14.81 -14.98
CA LYS A 352 -4.25 15.33 -14.92
C LYS A 352 -4.87 15.18 -13.54
N ILE A 353 -4.64 14.02 -12.90
CA ILE A 353 -5.15 13.73 -11.56
C ILE A 353 -4.45 14.59 -10.52
N TYR A 354 -3.12 14.72 -10.60
CA TYR A 354 -2.35 15.47 -9.63
C TYR A 354 -2.62 16.97 -9.69
N ASP A 355 -2.80 17.52 -10.90
CA ASP A 355 -3.19 18.92 -11.07
C ASP A 355 -4.57 19.18 -10.43
N PHE A 356 -5.55 18.33 -10.75
CA PHE A 356 -6.90 18.49 -10.22
C PHE A 356 -6.98 18.26 -8.70
N ARG A 357 -6.26 17.26 -8.20
CA ARG A 357 -6.13 16.97 -6.75
C ARG A 357 -5.66 18.20 -5.97
N THR A 358 -4.68 18.93 -6.49
CA THR A 358 -4.16 20.13 -5.82
C THR A 358 -5.25 21.20 -5.66
N HIS A 359 -6.15 21.34 -6.62
CA HIS A 359 -7.30 22.25 -6.50
C HIS A 359 -8.29 21.77 -5.43
N VAL A 360 -8.58 20.46 -5.40
CA VAL A 360 -9.49 19.87 -4.40
C VAL A 360 -8.96 20.09 -2.98
N GLU A 361 -7.66 19.88 -2.77
CA GLU A 361 -7.00 20.07 -1.47
C GLU A 361 -7.10 21.51 -0.97
N LYS A 362 -6.91 22.48 -1.86
CA LYS A 362 -7.06 23.91 -1.54
C LYS A 362 -8.51 24.25 -1.15
N GLU A 363 -9.49 23.75 -1.90
CA GLU A 363 -10.91 24.02 -1.62
C GLU A 363 -11.36 23.38 -0.30
N LEU A 364 -11.01 22.12 -0.05
CA LEU A 364 -11.35 21.44 1.20
C LEU A 364 -10.66 22.08 2.40
N SER A 365 -9.36 22.41 2.30
CA SER A 365 -8.65 23.07 3.41
C SER A 365 -9.23 24.44 3.71
N ALA A 366 -9.56 25.22 2.68
CA ALA A 366 -10.26 26.50 2.85
C ALA A 366 -11.62 26.30 3.55
N ALA A 367 -12.40 25.30 3.14
CA ALA A 367 -13.71 25.01 3.74
C ALA A 367 -13.60 24.66 5.23
N HIS A 368 -12.59 23.90 5.67
CA HIS A 368 -12.36 23.64 7.10
C HIS A 368 -12.00 24.90 7.88
N ILE A 369 -11.18 25.79 7.30
CA ILE A 369 -10.78 27.05 7.91
C ILE A 369 -11.97 28.01 7.99
N GLU A 370 -12.76 28.11 6.92
CA GLU A 370 -13.95 28.95 6.86
C GLU A 370 -15.05 28.43 7.81
N ALA A 371 -15.18 27.11 8.00
CA ALA A 371 -16.07 26.53 8.99
C ALA A 371 -15.68 26.95 10.42
N LYS A 372 -14.37 26.97 10.73
CA LYS A 372 -13.90 27.53 12.01
C LYS A 372 -14.34 28.97 12.19
N PHE A 373 -14.18 29.78 11.16
CA PHE A 373 -14.60 31.20 11.20
C PHE A 373 -16.13 31.33 11.46
N ALA A 374 -16.94 30.48 10.84
CA ALA A 374 -18.37 30.47 11.11
C ALA A 374 -18.71 30.14 12.57
N TRP A 375 -18.04 29.14 13.15
CA TRP A 375 -18.15 28.83 14.58
C TRP A 375 -17.74 30.02 15.47
N ASP A 376 -16.64 30.69 15.13
CA ASP A 376 -16.14 31.85 15.87
C ASP A 376 -17.12 33.06 15.77
N LYS A 377 -17.94 33.12 14.71
CA LYS A 377 -19.01 34.11 14.54
C LYS A 377 -20.34 33.75 15.22
N GLY A 378 -20.37 32.62 15.92
CA GLY A 378 -21.53 32.20 16.68
C GLY A 378 -22.53 31.33 15.92
N ALA A 379 -22.12 30.70 14.81
CA ALA A 379 -22.92 29.74 14.09
C ALA A 379 -23.42 28.61 15.01
N THR A 380 -24.65 28.21 14.87
CA THR A 380 -25.27 27.13 15.65
C THR A 380 -24.97 25.76 15.03
N ALA A 381 -25.09 24.69 15.83
CA ALA A 381 -24.92 23.31 15.33
C ALA A 381 -25.95 23.00 14.21
N ALA A 382 -27.19 23.47 14.30
CA ALA A 382 -28.21 23.26 13.27
C ALA A 382 -27.83 23.95 11.95
N GLU A 383 -27.27 25.16 12.01
CA GLU A 383 -26.86 25.88 10.80
C GLU A 383 -25.66 25.22 10.13
N MET A 384 -24.79 24.61 10.90
CA MET A 384 -23.57 23.95 10.42
C MET A 384 -23.77 22.49 10.00
N GLU A 385 -24.86 21.83 10.38
CA GLU A 385 -25.13 20.42 10.07
C GLU A 385 -24.92 20.09 8.58
N PRO A 386 -25.51 20.79 7.62
CA PRO A 386 -25.32 20.50 6.20
C PRO A 386 -23.86 20.74 5.75
N VAL A 387 -23.20 21.76 6.31
CA VAL A 387 -21.76 22.02 6.05
C VAL A 387 -20.90 20.86 6.50
N LEU A 388 -21.14 20.33 7.73
CA LEU A 388 -20.38 19.22 8.28
C LEU A 388 -20.58 17.93 7.47
N LYS A 389 -21.80 17.71 6.97
CA LYS A 389 -22.11 16.58 6.09
C LYS A 389 -21.32 16.66 4.77
N ASP A 390 -21.27 17.82 4.15
CA ASP A 390 -20.57 18.02 2.90
C ASP A 390 -19.05 17.91 3.11
N LEU A 391 -18.50 18.49 4.17
CA LEU A 391 -17.09 18.34 4.53
C LEU A 391 -16.69 16.86 4.76
N ARG A 392 -17.51 16.09 5.49
CA ARG A 392 -17.27 14.66 5.70
C ARG A 392 -17.23 13.92 4.36
N LYS A 393 -18.22 14.13 3.49
CA LYS A 393 -18.33 13.45 2.20
C LYS A 393 -17.23 13.87 1.23
N GLY A 394 -16.92 15.17 1.17
CA GLY A 394 -15.88 15.70 0.31
C GLY A 394 -14.50 15.22 0.69
N GLN A 395 -14.17 15.26 1.99
CA GLN A 395 -12.87 14.79 2.47
C GLN A 395 -12.73 13.28 2.34
N TRP A 396 -13.78 12.48 2.59
CA TRP A 396 -13.76 11.03 2.39
C TRP A 396 -13.40 10.67 0.94
N ARG A 397 -14.06 11.28 -0.05
CA ARG A 397 -13.79 11.01 -1.48
C ARG A 397 -12.38 11.40 -1.90
N TRP A 398 -11.93 12.57 -1.43
CA TRP A 398 -10.55 12.99 -1.67
C TRP A 398 -9.57 12.01 -1.05
N ASP A 399 -9.75 11.66 0.23
CA ASP A 399 -8.81 10.79 0.96
C ASP A 399 -8.79 9.39 0.35
N TYR A 400 -9.95 8.83 0.01
CA TYR A 400 -10.06 7.54 -0.68
C TYR A 400 -9.32 7.54 -2.03
N ALA A 401 -9.43 8.60 -2.81
CA ALA A 401 -8.76 8.75 -4.09
C ALA A 401 -7.22 8.85 -3.97
N VAL A 402 -6.70 9.37 -2.85
CA VAL A 402 -5.25 9.68 -2.70
C VAL A 402 -4.52 8.77 -1.72
N ALA A 403 -5.21 8.02 -0.88
CA ALA A 403 -4.60 7.13 0.12
C ALA A 403 -3.86 5.94 -0.50
N SER A 404 -4.17 5.57 -1.75
CA SER A 404 -3.43 4.57 -2.52
C SER A 404 -2.48 5.25 -3.52
N HIS A 405 -1.17 5.04 -3.36
CA HIS A 405 -0.16 5.69 -4.22
C HIS A 405 -0.27 5.31 -5.70
N GLY A 406 -0.81 4.13 -6.02
CA GLY A 406 -1.04 3.67 -7.40
C GLY A 406 -2.38 4.07 -8.01
N ALA A 407 -3.28 4.70 -7.25
CA ALA A 407 -4.66 4.95 -7.65
C ALA A 407 -4.79 5.68 -8.99
N ALA A 408 -3.98 6.72 -9.20
CA ALA A 408 -3.96 7.52 -10.42
C ALA A 408 -3.62 6.73 -11.71
N PHE A 409 -3.05 5.53 -11.57
CA PHE A 409 -2.81 4.62 -12.69
C PHE A 409 -3.78 3.43 -12.66
N HIS A 410 -4.05 2.86 -11.48
CA HIS A 410 -4.90 1.67 -11.37
C HIS A 410 -6.31 1.91 -11.90
N ALA A 411 -6.94 3.04 -11.53
CA ALA A 411 -8.29 3.42 -11.98
C ALA A 411 -8.41 4.93 -12.18
N PRO A 412 -7.73 5.53 -13.18
CA PRO A 412 -7.67 6.98 -13.35
C PRO A 412 -9.03 7.64 -13.53
N GLN A 413 -9.98 6.98 -14.18
CA GLN A 413 -11.34 7.49 -14.36
C GLN A 413 -12.11 7.57 -13.05
N GLU A 414 -12.03 6.52 -12.23
CA GLU A 414 -12.66 6.48 -10.91
C GLU A 414 -12.05 7.53 -9.97
N VAL A 415 -10.72 7.62 -9.93
CA VAL A 415 -10.04 8.63 -9.13
C VAL A 415 -10.46 10.04 -9.52
N MET A 416 -10.56 10.34 -10.83
CA MET A 416 -11.02 11.65 -11.30
C MET A 416 -12.48 11.91 -10.91
N ARG A 417 -13.36 10.90 -10.99
CA ARG A 417 -14.76 10.97 -10.57
C ARG A 417 -14.87 11.30 -9.08
N LEU A 418 -14.10 10.61 -8.23
CA LEU A 418 -14.08 10.86 -6.79
C LEU A 418 -13.58 12.26 -6.46
N LEU A 419 -12.50 12.70 -7.11
CA LEU A 419 -11.98 14.06 -6.92
C LEU A 419 -12.97 15.13 -7.39
N ALA A 420 -13.70 14.90 -8.49
CA ALA A 420 -14.74 15.82 -8.96
C ALA A 420 -15.88 15.93 -7.94
N SER A 421 -16.34 14.81 -7.40
CA SER A 421 -17.35 14.80 -6.35
C SER A 421 -16.86 15.46 -5.06
N ALA A 422 -15.58 15.26 -4.68
CA ALA A 422 -14.97 15.95 -3.54
C ALA A 422 -14.96 17.47 -3.74
N MET A 423 -14.66 17.94 -4.96
CA MET A 423 -14.70 19.37 -5.32
C MET A 423 -16.10 19.96 -5.19
N GLU A 424 -17.13 19.23 -5.64
CA GLU A 424 -18.53 19.67 -5.51
C GLU A 424 -18.90 19.86 -4.05
N TYR A 425 -18.70 18.85 -3.21
CA TYR A 425 -18.95 18.95 -1.76
C TYR A 425 -18.16 20.07 -1.09
N ALA A 426 -16.90 20.27 -1.46
CA ALA A 426 -16.11 21.37 -0.91
C ALA A 426 -16.69 22.74 -1.24
N LYS A 427 -17.12 22.95 -2.49
CA LYS A 427 -17.74 24.20 -2.94
C LYS A 427 -19.11 24.42 -2.30
N ASP A 428 -19.92 23.38 -2.18
CA ASP A 428 -21.24 23.47 -1.52
C ASP A 428 -21.08 23.81 -0.04
N ALA A 429 -20.12 23.18 0.66
CA ALA A 429 -19.79 23.53 2.04
C ALA A 429 -19.39 25.01 2.17
N ARG A 430 -18.51 25.52 1.30
CA ARG A 430 -18.08 26.94 1.32
C ARG A 430 -19.23 27.89 1.03
N LEU A 431 -20.10 27.58 0.06
CA LEU A 431 -21.27 28.37 -0.23
C LEU A 431 -22.25 28.45 0.96
N GLN A 432 -22.46 27.30 1.63
CA GLN A 432 -23.29 27.23 2.83
C GLN A 432 -22.66 28.03 3.98
N ILE A 433 -21.34 27.92 4.20
CA ILE A 433 -20.61 28.71 5.20
C ILE A 433 -20.79 30.21 4.92
N ALA A 434 -20.67 30.67 3.68
CA ALA A 434 -20.86 32.08 3.32
C ALA A 434 -22.27 32.57 3.67
N ARG A 435 -23.29 31.74 3.45
CA ARG A 435 -24.69 32.05 3.84
C ARG A 435 -24.84 32.07 5.37
N VAL A 436 -24.19 31.15 6.09
CA VAL A 436 -24.26 31.14 7.56
C VAL A 436 -23.62 32.40 8.11
N VAL A 437 -22.38 32.75 7.72
CA VAL A 437 -21.67 33.93 8.26
C VAL A 437 -22.39 35.25 7.89
N ALA A 438 -23.09 35.29 6.73
CA ALA A 438 -23.89 36.44 6.35
C ALA A 438 -25.06 36.65 7.31
N ARG A 439 -25.72 35.58 7.77
CA ARG A 439 -26.77 35.68 8.82
C ARG A 439 -26.23 36.17 10.16
N HIS A 440 -24.93 35.93 10.43
CA HIS A 440 -24.23 36.43 11.61
C HIS A 440 -23.52 37.78 11.38
N GLY A 441 -23.96 38.54 10.36
CA GLY A 441 -23.55 39.93 10.10
C GLY A 441 -22.17 40.07 9.38
N PHE A 442 -21.65 39.02 8.77
CA PHE A 442 -20.37 39.09 8.02
C PHE A 442 -20.63 38.77 6.54
N THR A 443 -20.42 39.76 5.66
CA THR A 443 -20.65 39.67 4.21
C THR A 443 -19.33 39.81 3.39
N GLY A 444 -18.21 39.98 4.04
CA GLY A 444 -16.90 40.09 3.39
C GLY A 444 -16.29 38.75 3.03
N GLN A 445 -15.11 38.80 2.43
CA GLN A 445 -14.32 37.61 2.18
C GLN A 445 -13.73 37.09 3.51
N ILE A 446 -13.93 35.78 3.81
CA ILE A 446 -13.36 35.17 5.00
C ILE A 446 -11.83 35.12 4.84
N PRO A 447 -11.06 35.65 5.82
CA PRO A 447 -9.59 35.64 5.74
C PRO A 447 -9.06 34.21 5.89
N LEU A 448 -8.19 33.79 4.96
CA LEU A 448 -7.49 32.54 5.04
C LEU A 448 -6.06 32.75 5.56
N PRO A 449 -5.57 31.95 6.50
CA PRO A 449 -4.21 32.03 7.00
C PRO A 449 -3.20 31.59 5.92
N ASP A 450 -1.96 32.02 6.10
CA ASP A 450 -0.87 31.52 5.27
C ASP A 450 -0.47 30.11 5.70
N ILE A 451 -0.86 29.12 4.91
CA ILE A 451 -0.52 27.70 5.06
C ILE A 451 0.41 27.21 3.95
N SER A 452 1.11 28.09 3.27
CA SER A 452 1.92 27.80 2.07
C SER A 452 3.09 26.84 2.31
N THR A 453 3.42 26.53 3.56
CA THR A 453 4.45 25.55 3.92
C THR A 453 3.94 24.62 5.01
N LYS A 454 4.49 23.40 5.05
CA LYS A 454 4.21 22.41 6.12
C LYS A 454 4.33 23.03 7.51
N ALA A 455 5.40 23.81 7.77
CA ALA A 455 5.65 24.41 9.07
C ALA A 455 4.55 25.43 9.46
N LYS A 456 4.13 26.30 8.52
CA LYS A 456 3.04 27.25 8.74
C LYS A 456 1.72 26.55 8.99
N ALA A 457 1.40 25.53 8.18
CA ALA A 457 0.19 24.75 8.35
C ALA A 457 0.17 24.02 9.71
N GLN A 458 1.29 23.40 10.10
CA GLN A 458 1.42 22.72 11.40
C GLN A 458 1.31 23.70 12.58
N ALA A 459 1.91 24.88 12.48
CA ALA A 459 1.76 25.91 13.49
C ALA A 459 0.30 26.41 13.60
N TYR A 460 -0.39 26.62 12.47
CA TYR A 460 -1.79 27.03 12.44
C TYR A 460 -2.72 26.04 13.15
N VAL A 461 -2.48 24.74 13.02
CA VAL A 461 -3.28 23.71 13.70
C VAL A 461 -2.76 23.38 15.12
N GLY A 462 -1.81 24.15 15.65
CA GLY A 462 -1.34 24.07 17.05
C GLY A 462 -0.37 22.93 17.33
N LEU A 463 0.37 22.42 16.34
CA LEU A 463 1.38 21.36 16.54
C LEU A 463 2.73 21.97 16.98
N ASP A 464 3.21 21.59 18.17
CA ASP A 464 4.56 21.89 18.65
C ASP A 464 5.57 20.92 18.01
N MET A 465 5.94 21.19 16.77
CA MET A 465 6.84 20.32 16.01
C MET A 465 8.28 20.25 16.57
N PRO A 466 8.87 21.32 17.11
CA PRO A 466 10.18 21.22 17.80
C PRO A 466 10.16 20.19 18.93
N LYS A 467 9.18 20.24 19.83
CA LYS A 467 9.00 19.27 20.92
C LYS A 467 8.80 17.86 20.39
N LEU A 468 7.87 17.65 19.43
CA LEU A 468 7.57 16.35 18.87
C LEU A 468 8.78 15.72 18.17
N LYS A 469 9.58 16.50 17.42
CA LYS A 469 10.82 16.03 16.79
C LYS A 469 11.88 15.65 17.82
N GLY A 470 12.02 16.43 18.91
CA GLY A 470 12.91 16.10 20.01
C GLY A 470 12.57 14.79 20.67
N GLN A 471 11.29 14.56 20.98
CA GLN A 471 10.79 13.30 21.53
C GLN A 471 11.00 12.12 20.56
N LYS A 472 10.73 12.31 19.26
CA LYS A 472 10.96 11.26 18.25
C LYS A 472 12.45 10.90 18.16
N LYS A 473 13.34 11.88 18.17
CA LYS A 473 14.78 11.64 18.20
C LYS A 473 15.19 10.83 19.43
N GLN A 474 14.72 11.21 20.62
CA GLN A 474 14.98 10.47 21.86
C GLN A 474 14.46 9.04 21.78
N PHE A 475 13.24 8.83 21.26
CA PHE A 475 12.67 7.49 21.04
C PHE A 475 13.58 6.63 20.17
N LEU A 476 14.03 7.16 19.04
CA LEU A 476 14.90 6.43 18.11
C LEU A 476 16.29 6.14 18.73
N ASP A 477 16.82 7.07 19.51
CA ASP A 477 18.15 6.94 20.10
C ASP A 477 18.18 6.08 21.37
N THR A 478 17.04 5.92 22.08
CA THR A 478 17.03 5.26 23.41
C THR A 478 16.09 4.06 23.50
N ILE A 479 14.89 4.14 22.94
CA ILE A 479 13.88 3.07 23.06
C ILE A 479 14.08 2.00 21.99
N VAL A 480 14.26 2.40 20.73
CA VAL A 480 14.46 1.44 19.62
C VAL A 480 15.68 0.56 19.83
N PRO A 481 16.86 1.06 20.27
CA PRO A 481 17.99 0.19 20.58
C PRO A 481 17.68 -0.84 21.67
N LYS A 482 16.94 -0.47 22.72
CA LYS A 482 16.49 -1.42 23.77
C LYS A 482 15.61 -2.51 23.17
N TRP A 483 14.69 -2.17 22.27
CA TRP A 483 13.86 -3.16 21.58
C TRP A 483 14.70 -4.14 20.77
N ILE A 484 15.72 -3.67 20.06
CA ILE A 484 16.65 -4.51 19.29
C ILE A 484 17.43 -5.46 20.21
N GLU A 485 17.88 -4.99 21.36
CA GLU A 485 18.57 -5.80 22.37
C GLU A 485 17.67 -6.94 22.91
N ILE A 486 16.43 -6.62 23.26
CA ILE A 486 15.41 -7.58 23.71
C ILE A 486 15.16 -8.62 22.59
N ALA A 487 14.96 -8.16 21.37
CA ALA A 487 14.71 -9.02 20.23
C ALA A 487 15.89 -9.96 19.94
N LYS A 488 17.13 -9.46 20.06
CA LYS A 488 18.36 -10.26 19.91
C LYS A 488 18.43 -11.35 20.98
N LYS A 489 18.19 -11.01 22.24
CA LYS A 489 18.13 -11.97 23.35
C LYS A 489 17.09 -13.06 23.11
N ASN A 490 15.93 -12.68 22.55
CA ASN A 490 14.83 -13.58 22.25
C ASN A 490 14.96 -14.28 20.87
N LYS A 491 16.09 -14.10 20.16
CA LYS A 491 16.38 -14.70 18.83
C LYS A 491 15.28 -14.42 17.79
N ARG A 492 14.75 -13.18 17.78
CA ARG A 492 13.63 -12.79 16.90
C ARG A 492 14.08 -12.55 15.45
N PHE A 493 15.36 -12.31 15.17
CA PHE A 493 15.92 -12.08 13.85
C PHE A 493 17.28 -12.78 13.66
N ILE A 494 17.65 -13.02 12.42
CA ILE A 494 18.98 -13.54 12.03
C ILE A 494 19.86 -12.35 11.64
N THR A 495 19.43 -11.57 10.66
CA THR A 495 20.11 -10.34 10.25
C THR A 495 19.50 -9.16 11.01
N LYS A 496 20.36 -8.27 11.55
CA LYS A 496 19.89 -7.08 12.27
C LYS A 496 18.88 -6.31 11.41
N PRO A 497 17.69 -6.00 11.90
CA PRO A 497 16.73 -5.17 11.18
C PRO A 497 17.31 -3.77 10.96
N MET A 498 16.98 -3.18 9.81
CA MET A 498 17.35 -1.80 9.45
C MET A 498 16.69 -0.78 10.38
#